data_c650a35e7c0276e70c5f35f2b0103ec9
#
_entry.id   c650a35e7c0276e70c5f35f2b0103ec9
#
_cell.length_a   1.000
_cell.length_b   1.000
_cell.length_c   1.000
_cell.angle_alpha   90.00
_cell.angle_beta   90.00
_cell.angle_gamma   90.00
#
_symmetry.space_group_name_H-M   'P 1'
#
loop_
_entity.id
_entity.type
_entity.pdbx_description
1 polymer ?
#
loop_
_entity_poly.entity_id
_entity_poly.type
_entity_poly.pdbx_seq_one_letter_code
_entity_poly.pdbx_strand_id
1 'polypeptide(L)'
;VSDYSILDSIDDPRQLASLNPQELKQLAEEIRQFLLEIVPITGGHLSSNLGIVELTMALHRVFESPRDKFVWDVGHQGYVHKLLTGRRGAFWTLRQRGGLSGFLVREESPHDHFGAGHAGTSISAALGMAVARDLKGENNHVVAVIGDGSLTCGMALEAMNQAGHLGTRLIVVLNDNEMSIAHNVGAISTALNRLRVDPRYHRAKADLDKMLQRLPGGGEATQKGRLVLHGLKALVVPNLVWEELGFTFVGAVDGHDQAELEEALQRAKHYKGPSLIHVKTQKGHGYGPAEEDATKWHGVAPNGSGKRTAPSYTEVFGKTLLREMESNPFLVAITAAMPDGTGLVPAQQRFPSRVFDVGISEQHAVTFAAGLASQGLPAVVAIYSTFLQRSYDQLMHDVCLQKLPVFLAIRPRRYRWGRMARPIRGCSTSASYAPSQIWWWRRPGMRTSFRAWYTRLPSTSPRSAGPSRSATRGGRESACP
;
A
#
# COMPACT_ATOMS: atom_id res chain seq x y z
N VAL A 1 -21.37 24.80 -12.44
CA VAL A 1 -20.08 24.19 -12.78
C VAL A 1 -19.09 25.35 -12.81
N SER A 2 -18.08 25.25 -11.92
CA SER A 2 -17.03 26.27 -11.90
C SER A 2 -16.30 26.28 -13.24
N ASP A 3 -15.88 27.46 -13.69
CA ASP A 3 -15.11 27.62 -14.92
C ASP A 3 -13.63 27.40 -14.57
N TYR A 4 -13.04 26.33 -15.11
CA TYR A 4 -11.66 25.93 -14.87
C TYR A 4 -10.81 26.31 -16.09
N SER A 5 -10.35 27.55 -16.15
CA SER A 5 -9.77 28.13 -17.35
C SER A 5 -8.57 27.36 -17.92
N ILE A 6 -7.76 26.74 -17.08
CA ILE A 6 -6.60 25.92 -17.51
C ILE A 6 -6.97 24.45 -17.61
N LEU A 7 -7.60 23.87 -16.58
CA LEU A 7 -7.97 22.46 -16.57
C LEU A 7 -8.92 22.10 -17.72
N ASP A 8 -9.81 23.04 -18.12
CA ASP A 8 -10.74 22.86 -19.22
C ASP A 8 -10.05 22.79 -20.60
N SER A 9 -8.83 23.32 -20.71
CA SER A 9 -8.00 23.25 -21.92
C SER A 9 -7.12 22.02 -22.01
N ILE A 10 -7.02 21.19 -20.95
CA ILE A 10 -6.14 20.01 -20.89
C ILE A 10 -6.90 18.73 -21.21
N ASP A 11 -6.72 18.23 -22.42
CA ASP A 11 -7.22 16.93 -22.86
C ASP A 11 -6.09 15.90 -23.13
N ASP A 12 -4.86 16.38 -23.28
CA ASP A 12 -3.66 15.56 -23.50
C ASP A 12 -2.53 16.02 -22.57
N PRO A 13 -1.83 15.11 -21.88
CA PRO A 13 -0.80 15.49 -20.94
C PRO A 13 0.38 16.25 -21.58
N ARG A 14 0.60 16.16 -22.89
CA ARG A 14 1.64 16.92 -23.61
C ARG A 14 1.38 18.43 -23.54
N GLN A 15 0.15 18.86 -23.36
CA GLN A 15 -0.21 20.28 -23.25
C GLN A 15 0.36 20.92 -21.98
N LEU A 16 0.70 20.12 -20.96
CA LEU A 16 1.35 20.62 -19.73
C LEU A 16 2.75 21.24 -20.02
N ALA A 17 3.41 20.84 -21.09
CA ALA A 17 4.76 21.32 -21.42
C ALA A 17 4.80 22.82 -21.72
N SER A 18 3.68 23.40 -22.22
CA SER A 18 3.58 24.82 -22.58
C SER A 18 3.26 25.74 -21.40
N LEU A 19 2.82 25.18 -20.27
CA LEU A 19 2.40 25.97 -19.13
C LEU A 19 3.62 26.54 -18.35
N ASN A 20 3.50 27.82 -18.02
CA ASN A 20 4.48 28.51 -17.17
C ASN A 20 4.24 28.19 -15.65
N PRO A 21 5.15 28.54 -14.74
CA PRO A 21 5.02 28.21 -13.33
C PRO A 21 3.76 28.74 -12.64
N GLN A 22 3.24 29.90 -13.05
CA GLN A 22 2.01 30.45 -12.50
C GLN A 22 0.78 29.68 -12.96
N GLU A 23 0.74 29.32 -14.26
CA GLU A 23 -0.32 28.48 -14.84
C GLU A 23 -0.32 27.07 -14.23
N LEU A 24 0.85 26.50 -13.94
CA LEU A 24 0.94 25.19 -13.25
C LEU A 24 0.38 25.28 -11.84
N LYS A 25 0.67 26.34 -11.11
CA LYS A 25 0.10 26.56 -9.77
C LYS A 25 -1.42 26.69 -9.85
N GLN A 26 -1.92 27.48 -10.78
CA GLN A 26 -3.36 27.64 -11.01
C GLN A 26 -4.02 26.30 -11.41
N LEU A 27 -3.41 25.52 -12.31
CA LEU A 27 -3.90 24.20 -12.69
C LEU A 27 -3.99 23.25 -11.47
N ALA A 28 -2.99 23.27 -10.57
CA ALA A 28 -3.02 22.46 -9.37
C ALA A 28 -4.19 22.85 -8.44
N GLU A 29 -4.49 24.13 -8.31
CA GLU A 29 -5.63 24.65 -7.55
C GLU A 29 -6.96 24.25 -8.21
N GLU A 30 -7.08 24.40 -9.53
CA GLU A 30 -8.28 24.00 -10.31
C GLU A 30 -8.54 22.48 -10.22
N ILE A 31 -7.50 21.64 -10.29
CA ILE A 31 -7.63 20.18 -10.10
C ILE A 31 -8.16 19.85 -8.70
N ARG A 32 -7.63 20.50 -7.65
CA ARG A 32 -8.13 20.30 -6.29
C ARG A 32 -9.58 20.72 -6.15
N GLN A 33 -9.93 21.89 -6.66
CA GLN A 33 -11.29 22.39 -6.63
C GLN A 33 -12.26 21.44 -7.34
N PHE A 34 -11.89 20.96 -8.54
CA PHE A 34 -12.69 19.97 -9.29
C PHE A 34 -12.90 18.68 -8.49
N LEU A 35 -11.85 18.16 -7.82
CA LEU A 35 -11.97 16.95 -7.01
C LEU A 35 -12.85 17.17 -5.77
N LEU A 36 -12.80 18.35 -5.17
CA LEU A 36 -13.65 18.73 -4.04
C LEU A 36 -15.11 18.86 -4.41
N GLU A 37 -15.42 19.24 -5.65
CA GLU A 37 -16.79 19.31 -6.17
C GLU A 37 -17.31 17.91 -6.55
N ILE A 38 -16.55 17.11 -7.28
CA ILE A 38 -17.04 15.88 -7.89
C ILE A 38 -17.05 14.67 -6.95
N VAL A 39 -16.01 14.50 -6.11
CA VAL A 39 -15.87 13.30 -5.28
C VAL A 39 -16.95 13.18 -4.20
N PRO A 40 -17.45 14.26 -3.56
CA PRO A 40 -18.61 14.16 -2.68
C PRO A 40 -19.90 13.72 -3.38
N ILE A 41 -20.04 13.98 -4.68
CA ILE A 41 -21.22 13.59 -5.47
C ILE A 41 -21.12 12.11 -5.86
N THR A 42 -19.99 11.69 -6.40
CA THR A 42 -19.80 10.33 -6.94
C THR A 42 -19.34 9.32 -5.90
N GLY A 43 -18.73 9.79 -4.82
CA GLY A 43 -17.94 9.02 -3.90
C GLY A 43 -16.58 8.65 -4.50
N GLY A 44 -15.57 8.50 -3.68
CA GLY A 44 -14.23 8.15 -4.17
C GLY A 44 -13.14 8.34 -3.13
N HIS A 45 -11.89 8.31 -3.59
CA HIS A 45 -10.72 8.60 -2.76
C HIS A 45 -10.38 10.08 -2.92
N LEU A 46 -10.40 10.84 -1.83
CA LEU A 46 -10.19 12.29 -1.91
C LEU A 46 -8.80 12.69 -1.42
N SER A 47 -8.48 12.47 -0.13
CA SER A 47 -7.24 12.97 0.47
C SER A 47 -5.97 12.48 -0.25
N SER A 48 -5.97 11.24 -0.76
CA SER A 48 -4.84 10.69 -1.51
C SER A 48 -4.62 11.39 -2.85
N ASN A 49 -5.71 11.85 -3.51
CA ASN A 49 -5.62 12.56 -4.78
C ASN A 49 -5.24 14.03 -4.61
N LEU A 50 -5.69 14.68 -3.54
CA LEU A 50 -5.30 16.06 -3.22
C LEU A 50 -3.80 16.18 -2.95
N GLY A 51 -3.19 15.16 -2.33
CA GLY A 51 -1.77 15.16 -1.96
C GLY A 51 -0.81 14.79 -3.09
N ILE A 52 -1.29 14.41 -4.29
CA ILE A 52 -0.40 13.93 -5.38
C ILE A 52 -0.49 14.79 -6.64
N VAL A 53 -1.10 15.95 -6.57
CA VAL A 53 -1.39 16.79 -7.75
C VAL A 53 -0.11 17.19 -8.46
N GLU A 54 0.81 17.87 -7.76
CA GLU A 54 2.08 18.36 -8.32
C GLU A 54 2.94 17.19 -8.81
N LEU A 55 3.04 16.11 -8.04
CA LEU A 55 3.80 14.93 -8.46
C LEU A 55 3.24 14.33 -9.76
N THR A 56 1.92 14.27 -9.92
CA THR A 56 1.31 13.75 -11.15
C THR A 56 1.57 14.67 -12.34
N MET A 57 1.48 15.99 -12.13
CA MET A 57 1.80 17.00 -13.15
C MET A 57 3.28 16.89 -13.56
N ALA A 58 4.20 16.80 -12.60
CA ALA A 58 5.64 16.67 -12.86
C ALA A 58 5.96 15.39 -13.65
N LEU A 59 5.32 14.26 -13.31
CA LEU A 59 5.47 13.01 -14.07
C LEU A 59 5.08 13.20 -15.54
N HIS A 60 3.95 13.84 -15.81
CA HIS A 60 3.47 14.07 -17.17
C HIS A 60 4.24 15.15 -17.93
N ARG A 61 4.95 16.05 -17.24
CA ARG A 61 5.84 17.04 -17.87
C ARG A 61 7.21 16.47 -18.21
N VAL A 62 7.69 15.53 -17.38
CA VAL A 62 9.04 14.96 -17.55
C VAL A 62 9.03 13.74 -18.46
N PHE A 63 7.98 12.92 -18.41
CA PHE A 63 7.88 11.69 -19.20
C PHE A 63 6.74 11.76 -20.23
N GLU A 64 6.96 11.08 -21.35
CA GLU A 64 6.03 11.08 -22.47
C GLU A 64 5.08 9.88 -22.43
N SER A 65 3.96 10.01 -21.70
CA SER A 65 2.90 8.98 -21.68
C SER A 65 2.02 9.11 -22.95
N PRO A 66 1.65 7.99 -23.63
CA PRO A 66 1.73 6.61 -23.20
C PRO A 66 2.99 5.86 -23.63
N ARG A 67 3.98 6.51 -24.25
CA ARG A 67 5.25 5.89 -24.64
C ARG A 67 6.00 5.43 -23.39
N ASP A 68 6.28 6.34 -22.46
CA ASP A 68 6.80 6.02 -21.14
C ASP A 68 5.70 5.40 -20.28
N LYS A 69 6.05 4.44 -19.42
CA LYS A 69 5.08 3.63 -18.69
C LYS A 69 4.96 4.06 -17.24
N PHE A 70 3.75 4.38 -16.79
CA PHE A 70 3.44 4.62 -15.39
C PHE A 70 2.69 3.45 -14.79
N VAL A 71 3.17 2.95 -13.66
CA VAL A 71 2.50 1.90 -12.87
C VAL A 71 2.21 2.43 -11.48
N TRP A 72 0.95 2.68 -11.22
CA TRP A 72 0.47 3.23 -9.95
C TRP A 72 0.12 2.12 -8.97
N ASP A 73 0.73 2.14 -7.80
CA ASP A 73 0.39 1.19 -6.75
C ASP A 73 -1.00 1.48 -6.18
N VAL A 74 -1.82 0.45 -5.97
CA VAL A 74 -3.24 0.56 -5.61
C VAL A 74 -4.06 1.32 -6.65
N GLY A 75 -3.58 2.46 -7.16
CA GLY A 75 -4.25 3.30 -8.15
C GLY A 75 -5.42 4.13 -7.61
N HIS A 76 -5.60 4.20 -6.29
CA HIS A 76 -6.61 5.05 -5.64
C HIS A 76 -6.29 6.55 -5.73
N GLN A 77 -5.02 6.89 -5.93
CA GLN A 77 -4.49 8.24 -6.15
C GLN A 77 -4.44 8.62 -7.65
N GLY A 78 -5.02 7.84 -8.54
CA GLY A 78 -4.92 8.02 -9.99
C GLY A 78 -5.93 8.98 -10.61
N TYR A 79 -6.69 9.77 -9.83
CA TYR A 79 -7.71 10.66 -10.41
C TYR A 79 -7.08 11.84 -11.16
N VAL A 80 -6.00 12.40 -10.62
CA VAL A 80 -5.25 13.47 -11.30
C VAL A 80 -4.70 12.97 -12.64
N HIS A 81 -4.14 11.77 -12.67
CA HIS A 81 -3.70 11.12 -13.91
C HIS A 81 -4.85 10.98 -14.92
N LYS A 82 -6.04 10.58 -14.46
CA LYS A 82 -7.23 10.50 -15.35
C LYS A 82 -7.67 11.86 -15.86
N LEU A 83 -7.63 12.90 -15.03
CA LEU A 83 -7.96 14.28 -15.45
C LEU A 83 -7.03 14.75 -16.56
N LEU A 84 -5.73 14.61 -16.37
CA LEU A 84 -4.69 15.06 -17.30
C LEU A 84 -4.61 14.24 -18.59
N THR A 85 -5.27 13.09 -18.65
CA THR A 85 -5.29 12.18 -19.81
C THR A 85 -6.65 12.12 -20.50
N GLY A 86 -7.38 13.25 -20.53
CA GLY A 86 -8.57 13.46 -21.36
C GLY A 86 -9.87 12.83 -20.82
N ARG A 87 -9.91 12.43 -19.55
CA ARG A 87 -11.09 11.76 -18.98
C ARG A 87 -11.95 12.64 -18.09
N ARG A 88 -11.68 13.95 -18.02
CA ARG A 88 -12.38 14.91 -17.17
C ARG A 88 -13.90 14.88 -17.35
N GLY A 89 -14.37 14.90 -18.58
CA GLY A 89 -15.80 14.86 -18.90
C GLY A 89 -16.54 13.62 -18.39
N ALA A 90 -15.83 12.52 -18.16
CA ALA A 90 -16.40 11.27 -17.66
C ALA A 90 -16.45 11.18 -16.11
N PHE A 91 -15.88 12.13 -15.37
CA PHE A 91 -15.80 12.06 -13.90
C PHE A 91 -17.16 12.02 -13.19
N TRP A 92 -18.22 12.57 -13.80
CA TRP A 92 -19.59 12.47 -13.29
C TRP A 92 -20.12 11.04 -13.20
N THR A 93 -19.46 10.11 -13.92
CA THR A 93 -19.75 8.68 -13.90
C THR A 93 -18.80 7.88 -13.03
N LEU A 94 -17.90 8.55 -12.28
CA LEU A 94 -16.88 7.91 -11.46
C LEU A 94 -17.52 6.89 -10.50
N ARG A 95 -17.01 5.64 -10.53
CA ARG A 95 -17.48 4.51 -9.72
C ARG A 95 -18.92 4.07 -9.98
N GLN A 96 -19.53 4.51 -11.07
CA GLN A 96 -20.84 4.03 -11.52
C GLN A 96 -20.67 2.84 -12.48
N ARG A 97 -21.74 2.09 -12.67
CA ARG A 97 -21.76 0.96 -13.61
C ARG A 97 -21.64 1.47 -15.06
N GLY A 98 -20.65 0.97 -15.79
CA GLY A 98 -20.37 1.40 -17.15
C GLY A 98 -19.70 2.78 -17.27
N GLY A 99 -19.45 3.43 -16.14
CA GLY A 99 -18.72 4.70 -16.06
C GLY A 99 -17.25 4.52 -15.69
N LEU A 100 -16.61 5.63 -15.34
CA LEU A 100 -15.20 5.70 -15.02
C LEU A 100 -14.89 4.90 -13.76
N SER A 101 -13.87 4.04 -13.82
CA SER A 101 -13.42 3.25 -12.68
C SER A 101 -12.78 4.11 -11.59
N GLY A 102 -12.96 3.75 -10.33
CA GLY A 102 -12.27 4.36 -9.19
C GLY A 102 -10.80 3.95 -9.04
N PHE A 103 -10.29 3.11 -9.95
CA PHE A 103 -8.90 2.66 -10.05
C PHE A 103 -8.47 2.72 -11.52
N LEU A 104 -7.19 2.52 -11.79
CA LEU A 104 -6.69 2.47 -13.15
C LEU A 104 -7.07 1.14 -13.83
N VAL A 105 -7.48 1.22 -15.08
CA VAL A 105 -7.95 0.08 -15.87
C VAL A 105 -7.45 0.22 -17.29
N ARG A 106 -6.68 -0.75 -17.76
CA ARG A 106 -6.03 -0.73 -19.09
C ARG A 106 -6.98 -0.49 -20.27
N GLU A 107 -8.21 -0.92 -20.14
CA GLU A 107 -9.23 -0.76 -21.19
C GLU A 107 -9.88 0.64 -21.20
N GLU A 108 -9.64 1.48 -20.16
CA GLU A 108 -10.16 2.85 -20.14
C GLU A 108 -9.29 3.83 -20.93
N SER A 109 -7.97 3.62 -20.96
CA SER A 109 -7.05 4.56 -21.60
C SER A 109 -5.73 3.89 -21.96
N PRO A 110 -5.07 4.29 -23.07
CA PRO A 110 -3.71 3.85 -23.40
C PRO A 110 -2.68 4.33 -22.36
N HIS A 111 -3.01 5.32 -21.55
CA HIS A 111 -2.17 5.82 -20.46
C HIS A 111 -2.24 4.95 -19.20
N ASP A 112 -3.23 4.06 -19.06
CA ASP A 112 -3.38 3.13 -17.95
C ASP A 112 -2.63 1.83 -18.25
N HIS A 113 -1.32 1.81 -18.03
CA HIS A 113 -0.44 0.72 -18.46
C HIS A 113 -0.65 -0.58 -17.67
N PHE A 114 -1.14 -0.50 -16.44
CA PHE A 114 -1.40 -1.67 -15.59
C PHE A 114 -2.65 -1.47 -14.74
N GLY A 115 -3.48 -2.51 -14.63
CA GLY A 115 -4.66 -2.50 -13.76
C GLY A 115 -4.27 -2.45 -12.29
N ALA A 116 -4.97 -1.63 -11.51
CA ALA A 116 -4.64 -1.38 -10.11
C ALA A 116 -5.81 -1.76 -9.17
N GLY A 117 -5.55 -1.76 -7.86
CA GLY A 117 -6.56 -2.05 -6.82
C GLY A 117 -6.01 -2.75 -5.59
N HIS A 118 -4.92 -3.52 -5.72
CA HIS A 118 -4.20 -4.15 -4.61
C HIS A 118 -2.82 -3.50 -4.43
N ALA A 119 -2.41 -3.30 -3.18
CA ALA A 119 -1.14 -2.68 -2.85
C ALA A 119 0.07 -3.60 -3.10
N GLY A 120 1.25 -3.00 -3.29
CA GLY A 120 2.54 -3.69 -3.35
C GLY A 120 2.83 -4.40 -4.68
N THR A 121 2.04 -4.16 -5.75
CA THR A 121 2.22 -4.85 -7.04
C THR A 121 2.96 -3.99 -8.08
N SER A 122 3.05 -2.68 -7.87
CA SER A 122 3.53 -1.73 -8.88
C SER A 122 4.98 -1.97 -9.30
N ILE A 123 5.88 -2.20 -8.34
CA ILE A 123 7.32 -2.38 -8.63
C ILE A 123 7.53 -3.68 -9.43
N SER A 124 6.87 -4.78 -9.05
CA SER A 124 6.96 -6.05 -9.81
C SER A 124 6.46 -5.88 -11.25
N ALA A 125 5.32 -5.23 -11.43
CA ALA A 125 4.75 -5.01 -12.76
C ALA A 125 5.64 -4.07 -13.60
N ALA A 126 6.15 -2.99 -13.00
CA ALA A 126 7.05 -2.06 -13.66
C ALA A 126 8.40 -2.72 -14.01
N LEU A 127 8.94 -3.56 -13.13
CA LEU A 127 10.15 -4.33 -13.41
C LEU A 127 9.95 -5.26 -14.61
N GLY A 128 8.82 -5.98 -14.67
CA GLY A 128 8.48 -6.79 -15.83
C GLY A 128 8.38 -5.99 -17.12
N MET A 129 7.82 -4.76 -17.09
CA MET A 129 7.79 -3.85 -18.24
C MET A 129 9.19 -3.36 -18.61
N ALA A 130 10.05 -3.05 -17.64
CA ALA A 130 11.42 -2.61 -17.88
C ALA A 130 12.25 -3.71 -18.54
N VAL A 131 12.14 -4.95 -18.05
CA VAL A 131 12.79 -6.12 -18.67
C VAL A 131 12.27 -6.36 -20.10
N ALA A 132 10.96 -6.25 -20.31
CA ALA A 132 10.37 -6.40 -21.65
C ALA A 132 10.88 -5.32 -22.63
N ARG A 133 11.02 -4.07 -22.17
CA ARG A 133 11.64 -2.97 -22.92
C ARG A 133 13.08 -3.33 -23.32
N ASP A 134 13.88 -3.79 -22.37
CA ASP A 134 15.28 -4.12 -22.60
C ASP A 134 15.45 -5.27 -23.61
N LEU A 135 14.63 -6.32 -23.48
CA LEU A 135 14.60 -7.45 -24.41
C LEU A 135 14.19 -7.07 -25.84
N LYS A 136 13.33 -6.04 -25.97
CA LYS A 136 12.92 -5.52 -27.30
C LYS A 136 13.87 -4.48 -27.85
N GLY A 137 14.89 -4.04 -27.11
CA GLY A 137 15.77 -2.95 -27.50
C GLY A 137 15.10 -1.58 -27.55
N GLU A 138 13.98 -1.42 -26.84
CA GLU A 138 13.27 -0.15 -26.69
C GLU A 138 13.97 0.73 -25.65
N ASN A 139 13.68 2.04 -25.65
CA ASN A 139 14.36 3.00 -24.76
C ASN A 139 13.44 3.84 -23.89
N ASN A 140 12.13 3.55 -23.89
CA ASN A 140 11.16 4.24 -23.04
C ASN A 140 11.47 4.08 -21.54
N HIS A 141 11.01 5.02 -20.74
CA HIS A 141 11.10 4.93 -19.29
C HIS A 141 9.95 4.12 -18.70
N VAL A 142 10.22 3.49 -17.56
CA VAL A 142 9.22 2.81 -16.76
C VAL A 142 9.29 3.36 -15.34
N VAL A 143 8.17 3.88 -14.84
CA VAL A 143 8.06 4.54 -13.53
C VAL A 143 7.00 3.81 -12.70
N ALA A 144 7.39 3.30 -11.54
CA ALA A 144 6.46 2.81 -10.52
C ALA A 144 6.22 3.90 -9.49
N VAL A 145 4.96 4.25 -9.22
CA VAL A 145 4.58 5.18 -8.15
C VAL A 145 3.97 4.38 -7.01
N ILE A 146 4.64 4.35 -5.87
CA ILE A 146 4.25 3.55 -4.72
C ILE A 146 4.17 4.39 -3.45
N GLY A 147 3.14 4.17 -2.63
CA GLY A 147 3.04 4.79 -1.31
C GLY A 147 3.92 4.10 -0.27
N ASP A 148 4.32 4.84 0.75
CA ASP A 148 5.13 4.38 1.89
C ASP A 148 4.50 3.16 2.61
N GLY A 149 3.19 3.15 2.83
CA GLY A 149 2.48 1.98 3.37
C GLY A 149 2.56 0.76 2.46
N SER A 150 2.46 0.96 1.14
CA SER A 150 2.54 -0.13 0.15
C SER A 150 3.96 -0.67 -0.02
N LEU A 151 4.99 0.16 0.21
CA LEU A 151 6.39 -0.28 0.17
C LEU A 151 6.71 -1.32 1.25
N THR A 152 5.95 -1.35 2.35
CA THR A 152 6.11 -2.37 3.40
C THR A 152 5.58 -3.75 3.00
N CYS A 153 4.88 -3.89 1.87
CA CYS A 153 4.45 -5.20 1.36
C CYS A 153 5.63 -6.09 1.00
N GLY A 154 5.56 -7.38 1.34
CA GLY A 154 6.59 -8.35 1.00
C GLY A 154 6.90 -8.36 -0.50
N MET A 155 5.89 -8.39 -1.38
CA MET A 155 6.07 -8.38 -2.84
C MET A 155 6.80 -7.13 -3.34
N ALA A 156 6.61 -5.96 -2.73
CA ALA A 156 7.35 -4.75 -3.09
C ALA A 156 8.85 -4.91 -2.80
N LEU A 157 9.17 -5.48 -1.62
CA LEU A 157 10.56 -5.75 -1.22
C LEU A 157 11.21 -6.84 -2.08
N GLU A 158 10.48 -7.90 -2.42
CA GLU A 158 10.93 -8.94 -3.37
C GLU A 158 11.27 -8.33 -4.74
N ALA A 159 10.41 -7.44 -5.25
CA ALA A 159 10.62 -6.77 -6.51
C ALA A 159 11.82 -5.81 -6.47
N MET A 160 12.02 -5.08 -5.38
CA MET A 160 13.20 -4.23 -5.20
C MET A 160 14.49 -5.04 -5.16
N ASN A 161 14.51 -6.14 -4.41
CA ASN A 161 15.65 -7.07 -4.37
C ASN A 161 16.02 -7.56 -5.78
N GLN A 162 15.02 -7.97 -6.57
CA GLN A 162 15.28 -8.45 -7.94
C GLN A 162 15.66 -7.31 -8.89
N ALA A 163 15.06 -6.12 -8.76
CA ALA A 163 15.38 -4.97 -9.59
C ALA A 163 16.85 -4.53 -9.42
N GLY A 164 17.33 -4.49 -8.18
CA GLY A 164 18.72 -4.21 -7.89
C GLY A 164 19.68 -5.26 -8.43
N HIS A 165 19.35 -6.55 -8.30
CA HIS A 165 20.14 -7.65 -8.85
C HIS A 165 20.25 -7.57 -10.39
N LEU A 166 19.17 -7.26 -11.07
CA LEU A 166 19.15 -7.15 -12.54
C LEU A 166 19.84 -5.87 -13.06
N GLY A 167 19.90 -4.82 -12.23
CA GLY A 167 20.45 -3.53 -12.64
C GLY A 167 19.64 -2.84 -13.75
N THR A 168 18.43 -3.29 -14.04
CA THR A 168 17.55 -2.75 -15.09
C THR A 168 17.12 -1.32 -14.76
N ARG A 169 17.11 -0.45 -15.78
CA ARG A 169 16.67 0.94 -15.64
C ARG A 169 15.17 1.00 -15.29
N LEU A 170 14.89 1.25 -14.03
CA LEU A 170 13.56 1.37 -13.46
C LEU A 170 13.55 2.58 -12.50
N ILE A 171 12.53 3.42 -12.57
CA ILE A 171 12.35 4.54 -11.66
C ILE A 171 11.24 4.17 -10.69
N VAL A 172 11.55 4.15 -9.39
CA VAL A 172 10.57 3.99 -8.31
C VAL A 172 10.39 5.34 -7.63
N VAL A 173 9.18 5.87 -7.66
CA VAL A 173 8.79 7.09 -6.95
C VAL A 173 8.06 6.67 -5.67
N LEU A 174 8.72 6.85 -4.54
CA LEU A 174 8.14 6.62 -3.23
C LEU A 174 7.39 7.88 -2.79
N ASN A 175 6.08 7.84 -2.84
CA ASN A 175 5.20 8.89 -2.34
C ASN A 175 4.97 8.70 -0.85
N ASP A 176 5.73 9.40 -0.03
CA ASP A 176 5.72 9.30 1.43
C ASP A 176 4.86 10.40 2.05
N ASN A 177 3.75 9.99 2.66
CA ASN A 177 2.85 10.87 3.40
C ASN A 177 2.55 10.35 4.83
N GLU A 178 3.35 9.40 5.34
CA GLU A 178 3.26 8.77 6.67
C GLU A 178 1.98 7.96 6.92
N MET A 179 1.13 7.80 5.90
CA MET A 179 -0.17 7.20 6.07
C MET A 179 -0.52 6.22 4.95
N SER A 180 -0.99 5.05 5.35
CA SER A 180 -1.83 4.20 4.49
C SER A 180 -3.32 4.59 4.64
N ILE A 181 -4.20 3.65 4.97
CA ILE A 181 -5.56 3.97 5.47
C ILE A 181 -5.48 4.45 6.92
N ALA A 182 -4.54 3.90 7.71
CA ALA A 182 -4.16 4.31 9.06
C ALA A 182 -2.69 4.74 9.07
N HIS A 183 -2.17 5.17 10.21
CA HIS A 183 -0.72 5.40 10.38
C HIS A 183 0.04 4.11 10.05
N ASN A 184 1.15 4.27 9.33
CA ASN A 184 1.98 3.13 8.94
C ASN A 184 2.64 2.49 10.15
N VAL A 185 2.74 1.17 10.13
CA VAL A 185 3.36 0.35 11.18
C VAL A 185 4.60 -0.37 10.67
N GLY A 186 5.47 -0.78 11.59
CA GLY A 186 6.64 -1.59 11.30
C GLY A 186 7.96 -0.81 11.22
N ALA A 187 9.07 -1.55 11.26
CA ALA A 187 10.42 -0.99 11.33
C ALA A 187 10.80 -0.17 10.09
N ILE A 188 10.36 -0.59 8.91
CA ILE A 188 10.62 0.13 7.65
C ILE A 188 9.95 1.50 7.68
N SER A 189 8.69 1.58 8.10
CA SER A 189 7.98 2.84 8.26
C SER A 189 8.68 3.76 9.26
N THR A 190 9.10 3.21 10.41
CA THR A 190 9.87 3.96 11.41
C THR A 190 11.21 4.47 10.84
N ALA A 191 11.89 3.67 10.01
CA ALA A 191 13.12 4.08 9.36
C ALA A 191 12.90 5.21 8.36
N LEU A 192 11.85 5.13 7.52
CA LEU A 192 11.45 6.19 6.57
C LEU A 192 11.14 7.50 7.31
N ASN A 193 10.39 7.42 8.41
CA ASN A 193 10.06 8.60 9.22
C ASN A 193 11.30 9.28 9.81
N ARG A 194 12.31 8.50 10.25
CA ARG A 194 13.59 9.09 10.70
C ARG A 194 14.29 9.85 9.58
N LEU A 195 14.27 9.32 8.35
CA LEU A 195 14.85 9.99 7.18
C LEU A 195 14.14 11.33 6.87
N ARG A 196 12.84 11.41 7.12
CA ARG A 196 12.02 12.59 6.87
C ARG A 196 12.29 13.72 7.86
N VAL A 197 12.48 13.39 9.14
CA VAL A 197 12.45 14.36 10.26
C VAL A 197 13.84 14.82 10.69
N ASP A 198 14.93 14.10 10.37
CA ASP A 198 16.26 14.44 10.90
C ASP A 198 16.93 15.63 10.16
N PRO A 199 17.01 16.84 10.79
CA PRO A 199 17.67 18.00 10.19
C PRO A 199 19.20 17.77 10.01
N ARG A 200 19.79 16.84 10.76
CA ARG A 200 21.22 16.50 10.67
C ARG A 200 21.50 15.80 9.34
N TYR A 201 20.53 15.02 8.86
CA TYR A 201 20.61 14.36 7.56
C TYR A 201 20.74 15.40 6.42
N HIS A 202 19.89 16.41 6.38
CA HIS A 202 19.91 17.44 5.33
C HIS A 202 21.18 18.26 5.37
N ARG A 203 21.70 18.61 6.56
CA ARG A 203 22.97 19.36 6.73
C ARG A 203 24.16 18.50 6.33
N ALA A 204 24.25 17.28 6.84
CA ALA A 204 25.36 16.38 6.56
C ALA A 204 25.44 15.99 5.08
N LYS A 205 24.29 15.83 4.39
CA LYS A 205 24.24 15.62 2.96
C LYS A 205 24.75 16.84 2.19
N ALA A 206 24.26 18.04 2.53
CA ALA A 206 24.71 19.27 1.88
C ALA A 206 26.21 19.53 2.09
N ASP A 207 26.73 19.23 3.28
CA ASP A 207 28.16 19.38 3.60
C ASP A 207 29.02 18.34 2.89
N LEU A 208 28.53 17.09 2.77
CA LEU A 208 29.20 16.03 2.01
C LEU A 208 29.23 16.35 0.51
N ASP A 209 28.13 16.81 -0.07
CA ASP A 209 28.05 17.21 -1.47
C ASP A 209 29.00 18.39 -1.76
N LYS A 210 29.09 19.39 -0.86
CA LYS A 210 30.08 20.48 -0.96
C LYS A 210 31.51 19.99 -0.83
N MET A 211 31.76 19.01 0.04
CA MET A 211 33.10 18.43 0.21
C MET A 211 33.53 17.63 -1.02
N LEU A 212 32.60 16.86 -1.62
CA LEU A 212 32.83 16.11 -2.86
C LEU A 212 33.10 17.02 -4.06
N GLN A 213 32.39 18.14 -4.17
CA GLN A 213 32.62 19.14 -5.22
C GLN A 213 33.98 19.86 -5.10
N ARG A 214 34.60 19.85 -3.92
CA ARG A 214 35.90 20.48 -3.66
C ARG A 214 37.10 19.56 -3.84
N LEU A 215 36.90 18.25 -4.08
CA LEU A 215 38.00 17.31 -4.31
C LEU A 215 38.51 17.48 -5.75
N PRO A 216 39.80 17.83 -5.97
CA PRO A 216 40.38 17.88 -7.29
C PRO A 216 40.53 16.47 -7.87
N GLY A 217 39.93 16.22 -9.05
CA GLY A 217 40.05 14.96 -9.77
C GLY A 217 38.80 14.08 -9.76
N GLY A 218 37.64 14.62 -10.10
CA GLY A 218 36.34 13.92 -10.15
C GLY A 218 36.17 12.80 -11.18
N GLY A 219 37.25 12.17 -11.64
CA GLY A 219 37.19 11.14 -12.65
C GLY A 219 37.66 9.74 -12.22
N GLU A 220 38.60 9.62 -11.28
CA GLU A 220 39.19 8.32 -10.92
C GLU A 220 39.42 8.22 -9.40
N ALA A 221 38.37 8.19 -8.63
CA ALA A 221 38.52 7.78 -7.23
C ALA A 221 38.91 6.30 -7.19
N THR A 222 40.11 6.00 -6.70
CA THR A 222 40.54 4.62 -6.47
C THR A 222 39.55 3.84 -5.65
N GLN A 223 39.47 2.51 -5.83
CA GLN A 223 38.55 1.61 -5.13
C GLN A 223 38.59 1.81 -3.60
N LYS A 224 39.75 2.16 -3.05
CA LYS A 224 39.94 2.52 -1.63
C LYS A 224 39.29 3.86 -1.24
N GLY A 225 39.33 4.86 -2.11
CA GLY A 225 38.64 6.14 -1.88
C GLY A 225 37.12 6.01 -1.87
N ARG A 226 36.58 5.13 -2.73
CA ARG A 226 35.16 4.78 -2.71
C ARG A 226 34.73 4.07 -1.42
N LEU A 227 35.55 3.16 -0.91
CA LEU A 227 35.29 2.45 0.37
C LEU A 227 35.29 3.39 1.57
N VAL A 228 36.23 4.33 1.65
CA VAL A 228 36.28 5.34 2.72
C VAL A 228 35.09 6.30 2.62
N LEU A 229 34.74 6.70 1.40
CA LEU A 229 33.59 7.57 1.13
C LEU A 229 32.28 6.85 1.48
N HIS A 230 32.17 5.56 1.16
CA HIS A 230 31.03 4.70 1.51
C HIS A 230 30.92 4.53 3.03
N GLY A 231 32.05 4.33 3.74
CA GLY A 231 32.10 4.25 5.19
C GLY A 231 31.70 5.57 5.89
N LEU A 232 32.13 6.73 5.34
CA LEU A 232 31.72 8.04 5.84
C LEU A 232 30.24 8.35 5.54
N LYS A 233 29.74 7.98 4.36
CA LYS A 233 28.31 8.03 4.04
C LYS A 233 27.50 7.16 4.98
N ALA A 234 27.96 5.96 5.33
CA ALA A 234 27.31 5.02 6.23
C ALA A 234 27.06 5.57 7.63
N LEU A 235 27.98 6.39 8.13
CA LEU A 235 27.87 7.02 9.45
C LEU A 235 26.87 8.19 9.48
N VAL A 236 26.51 8.75 8.31
CA VAL A 236 25.76 9.99 8.19
C VAL A 236 24.39 9.79 7.52
N VAL A 237 24.23 8.71 6.72
CA VAL A 237 23.08 8.56 5.82
C VAL A 237 22.36 7.22 6.06
N PRO A 238 21.16 7.23 6.62
CA PRO A 238 20.35 6.02 6.84
C PRO A 238 19.87 5.32 5.54
N ASN A 239 20.22 5.81 4.36
CA ASN A 239 19.76 5.32 3.05
C ASN A 239 20.54 4.10 2.50
N LEU A 240 21.49 3.59 3.27
CA LEU A 240 22.33 2.48 2.84
C LEU A 240 21.55 1.27 2.35
N VAL A 241 20.38 0.99 2.93
CA VAL A 241 19.58 -0.19 2.55
C VAL A 241 19.21 -0.16 1.06
N TRP A 242 18.85 1.00 0.53
CA TRP A 242 18.47 1.11 -0.90
C TRP A 242 19.69 1.08 -1.82
N GLU A 243 20.77 1.73 -1.41
CA GLU A 243 22.04 1.71 -2.17
C GLU A 243 22.66 0.30 -2.15
N GLU A 244 22.62 -0.41 -1.02
CA GLU A 244 23.05 -1.81 -0.91
C GLU A 244 22.19 -2.78 -1.73
N LEU A 245 20.90 -2.46 -1.91
CA LEU A 245 20.03 -3.16 -2.85
C LEU A 245 20.30 -2.79 -4.31
N GLY A 246 21.27 -1.92 -4.62
CA GLY A 246 21.66 -1.53 -5.98
C GLY A 246 20.86 -0.39 -6.58
N PHE A 247 20.07 0.35 -5.78
CA PHE A 247 19.33 1.52 -6.24
C PHE A 247 20.15 2.81 -6.13
N THR A 248 20.04 3.69 -7.11
CA THR A 248 20.46 5.08 -6.95
C THR A 248 19.36 5.80 -6.15
N PHE A 249 19.70 6.23 -4.93
CA PHE A 249 18.75 6.96 -4.10
C PHE A 249 18.78 8.46 -4.37
N VAL A 250 17.60 9.02 -4.67
CA VAL A 250 17.36 10.46 -4.74
C VAL A 250 16.62 10.86 -3.48
N GLY A 251 17.27 11.63 -2.63
CA GLY A 251 16.79 12.01 -1.30
C GLY A 251 15.50 12.81 -1.33
N ALA A 252 14.97 13.06 -0.15
CA ALA A 252 13.65 13.63 0.05
C ALA A 252 13.43 14.93 -0.73
N VAL A 253 12.50 14.86 -1.67
CA VAL A 253 12.03 15.91 -2.55
C VAL A 253 10.71 16.45 -2.00
N ASP A 254 10.49 17.75 -2.02
CA ASP A 254 9.19 18.32 -1.67
C ASP A 254 8.18 17.97 -2.79
N GLY A 255 7.17 17.17 -2.42
CA GLY A 255 6.13 16.71 -3.34
C GLY A 255 5.09 17.77 -3.73
N HIS A 256 5.22 18.97 -3.19
CA HIS A 256 4.39 20.14 -3.52
C HIS A 256 5.19 21.26 -4.20
N ASP A 257 6.50 21.07 -4.39
CA ASP A 257 7.34 21.95 -5.22
C ASP A 257 7.51 21.34 -6.62
N GLN A 258 6.81 21.94 -7.59
CA GLN A 258 6.82 21.47 -9.00
C GLN A 258 8.22 21.47 -9.61
N ALA A 259 9.04 22.48 -9.31
CA ALA A 259 10.37 22.62 -9.90
C ALA A 259 11.34 21.59 -9.32
N GLU A 260 11.31 21.36 -8.00
CA GLU A 260 12.13 20.34 -7.33
C GLU A 260 11.76 18.93 -7.80
N LEU A 261 10.46 18.66 -7.97
CA LEU A 261 9.99 17.39 -8.53
C LEU A 261 10.48 17.14 -9.96
N GLU A 262 10.34 18.13 -10.84
CA GLU A 262 10.78 18.01 -12.23
C GLU A 262 12.30 17.81 -12.32
N GLU A 263 13.10 18.56 -11.53
CA GLU A 263 14.54 18.37 -11.47
C GLU A 263 14.93 16.97 -11.02
N ALA A 264 14.31 16.46 -9.95
CA ALA A 264 14.60 15.11 -9.45
C ALA A 264 14.23 14.02 -10.45
N LEU A 265 13.09 14.14 -11.11
CA LEU A 265 12.62 13.21 -12.15
C LEU A 265 13.51 13.28 -13.41
N GLN A 266 13.94 14.48 -13.83
CA GLN A 266 14.87 14.65 -14.94
C GLN A 266 16.23 13.99 -14.65
N ARG A 267 16.77 14.15 -13.44
CA ARG A 267 18.00 13.45 -13.03
C ARG A 267 17.82 11.93 -13.09
N ALA A 268 16.68 11.42 -12.63
CA ALA A 268 16.42 9.98 -12.63
C ALA A 268 16.35 9.37 -14.03
N LYS A 269 15.94 10.12 -15.07
CA LYS A 269 15.97 9.67 -16.48
C LYS A 269 17.35 9.27 -16.95
N HIS A 270 18.40 9.86 -16.40
CA HIS A 270 19.78 9.66 -16.85
C HIS A 270 20.49 8.52 -16.12
N TYR A 271 19.91 7.94 -15.06
CA TYR A 271 20.52 6.79 -14.39
C TYR A 271 20.41 5.52 -15.23
N LYS A 272 21.49 4.75 -15.25
CA LYS A 272 21.57 3.50 -16.04
C LYS A 272 20.92 2.30 -15.35
N GLY A 273 20.86 2.31 -14.03
CA GLY A 273 20.26 1.26 -13.18
C GLY A 273 18.95 1.69 -12.54
N PRO A 274 18.43 0.92 -11.59
CA PRO A 274 17.22 1.27 -10.86
C PRO A 274 17.47 2.48 -9.94
N SER A 275 16.47 3.33 -9.80
CA SER A 275 16.51 4.51 -8.94
C SER A 275 15.28 4.58 -8.04
N LEU A 276 15.47 5.09 -6.84
CA LEU A 276 14.40 5.37 -5.88
C LEU A 276 14.38 6.86 -5.55
N ILE A 277 13.29 7.53 -5.91
CA ILE A 277 13.05 8.94 -5.59
C ILE A 277 12.13 9.00 -4.39
N HIS A 278 12.58 9.55 -3.28
CA HIS A 278 11.77 9.76 -2.09
C HIS A 278 11.09 11.13 -2.15
N VAL A 279 9.78 11.13 -2.35
CA VAL A 279 8.94 12.32 -2.46
C VAL A 279 8.09 12.45 -1.21
N LYS A 280 8.21 13.59 -0.52
CA LYS A 280 7.40 13.91 0.65
C LYS A 280 6.14 14.65 0.22
N THR A 281 4.97 14.11 0.54
CA THR A 281 3.69 14.76 0.29
C THR A 281 2.88 14.90 1.56
N GLN A 282 1.84 15.72 1.50
CA GLN A 282 0.83 15.84 2.55
C GLN A 282 -0.51 15.33 2.02
N LYS A 283 -1.03 14.29 2.66
CA LYS A 283 -2.33 13.73 2.31
C LYS A 283 -3.44 14.73 2.61
N GLY A 284 -4.29 15.05 1.62
CA GLY A 284 -5.31 16.07 1.78
C GLY A 284 -4.86 17.50 1.48
N HIS A 285 -3.64 17.71 0.98
CA HIS A 285 -3.03 19.01 0.72
C HIS A 285 -3.95 20.00 0.00
N GLY A 286 -4.04 21.22 0.51
CA GLY A 286 -4.90 22.28 0.00
C GLY A 286 -6.36 22.21 0.46
N TYR A 287 -6.71 21.27 1.36
CA TYR A 287 -8.04 21.19 1.97
C TYR A 287 -7.94 20.93 3.48
N GLY A 288 -8.04 21.99 4.28
CA GLY A 288 -7.84 21.94 5.74
C GLY A 288 -8.49 20.77 6.46
N PRO A 289 -9.79 20.46 6.24
CA PRO A 289 -10.43 19.31 6.89
C PRO A 289 -9.82 17.96 6.55
N ALA A 290 -9.20 17.80 5.36
CA ALA A 290 -8.54 16.57 4.96
C ALA A 290 -7.08 16.53 5.41
N GLU A 291 -6.45 17.66 5.65
CA GLU A 291 -5.13 17.76 6.28
C GLU A 291 -5.20 17.40 7.76
N GLU A 292 -6.27 17.82 8.46
CA GLU A 292 -6.51 17.51 9.88
C GLU A 292 -6.88 16.04 10.11
N ASP A 293 -7.71 15.44 9.25
CA ASP A 293 -8.15 14.04 9.35
C ASP A 293 -8.16 13.36 7.99
N ALA A 294 -6.96 13.03 7.50
CA ALA A 294 -6.78 12.38 6.20
C ALA A 294 -7.44 10.99 6.13
N THR A 295 -7.62 10.31 7.26
CA THR A 295 -8.26 8.99 7.35
C THR A 295 -9.74 9.08 7.03
N LYS A 296 -10.45 10.04 7.60
CA LYS A 296 -11.86 10.31 7.33
C LYS A 296 -12.10 10.64 5.86
N TRP A 297 -11.19 11.39 5.25
CA TRP A 297 -11.27 11.83 3.86
C TRP A 297 -10.58 10.89 2.87
N HIS A 298 -10.03 9.77 3.34
CA HIS A 298 -9.44 8.77 2.45
C HIS A 298 -10.48 8.18 1.51
N GLY A 299 -11.64 7.78 2.02
CA GLY A 299 -12.73 7.20 1.24
C GLY A 299 -14.06 7.90 1.51
N VAL A 300 -14.46 8.80 0.62
CA VAL A 300 -15.70 9.59 0.73
C VAL A 300 -16.87 8.80 0.17
N ALA A 301 -17.95 8.73 0.92
CA ALA A 301 -19.22 8.18 0.44
C ALA A 301 -19.99 9.26 -0.35
N PRO A 302 -20.77 8.88 -1.37
CA PRO A 302 -21.60 9.85 -2.10
C PRO A 302 -22.58 10.58 -1.18
N ASN A 303 -22.77 11.87 -1.43
CA ASN A 303 -23.80 12.67 -0.76
C ASN A 303 -25.19 12.00 -0.86
N GLY A 304 -26.00 12.14 0.19
CA GLY A 304 -27.31 11.48 0.25
C GLY A 304 -27.26 9.97 0.60
N SER A 305 -26.08 9.42 0.92
CA SER A 305 -25.98 8.09 1.52
C SER A 305 -26.62 8.16 2.92
N GLY A 306 -27.90 7.75 3.03
CA GLY A 306 -28.69 7.89 4.24
C GLY A 306 -28.02 7.32 5.50
N LYS A 307 -28.30 7.92 6.66
CA LYS A 307 -27.86 7.42 7.97
C LYS A 307 -28.36 5.99 8.17
N ARG A 308 -27.46 5.12 8.58
CA ARG A 308 -27.82 3.72 8.89
C ARG A 308 -28.63 3.69 10.19
N THR A 309 -29.77 3.03 10.14
CA THR A 309 -30.64 2.81 11.32
C THR A 309 -30.20 1.61 12.17
N ALA A 310 -29.40 0.70 11.61
CA ALA A 310 -28.90 -0.49 12.30
C ALA A 310 -27.35 -0.54 12.29
N PRO A 311 -26.73 -1.11 13.34
CA PRO A 311 -25.29 -1.26 13.41
C PRO A 311 -24.75 -2.12 12.26
N SER A 312 -23.58 -1.76 11.76
CA SER A 312 -22.90 -2.55 10.74
C SER A 312 -22.40 -3.88 11.29
N TYR A 313 -22.17 -4.87 10.42
CA TYR A 313 -21.55 -6.14 10.84
C TYR A 313 -20.18 -5.93 11.47
N THR A 314 -19.42 -4.93 11.01
CA THR A 314 -18.12 -4.54 11.56
C THR A 314 -18.26 -4.07 13.02
N GLU A 315 -19.24 -3.22 13.31
CA GLU A 315 -19.49 -2.74 14.67
C GLU A 315 -19.95 -3.87 15.60
N VAL A 316 -20.81 -4.77 15.10
CA VAL A 316 -21.27 -5.95 15.88
C VAL A 316 -20.10 -6.88 16.17
N PHE A 317 -19.25 -7.14 15.16
CA PHE A 317 -18.05 -7.97 15.32
C PHE A 317 -17.08 -7.33 16.33
N GLY A 318 -16.73 -6.05 16.16
CA GLY A 318 -15.80 -5.36 17.05
C GLY A 318 -16.27 -5.34 18.52
N LYS A 319 -17.56 -5.07 18.78
CA LYS A 319 -18.14 -5.14 20.12
C LYS A 319 -18.13 -6.55 20.72
N THR A 320 -18.36 -7.56 19.87
CA THR A 320 -18.33 -8.96 20.32
C THR A 320 -16.90 -9.38 20.64
N LEU A 321 -15.96 -9.09 19.76
CA LEU A 321 -14.53 -9.39 19.97
C LEU A 321 -14.01 -8.72 21.24
N LEU A 322 -14.30 -7.43 21.45
CA LEU A 322 -13.89 -6.72 22.66
C LEU A 322 -14.36 -7.46 23.93
N ARG A 323 -15.63 -7.88 23.99
CA ARG A 323 -16.19 -8.64 25.10
C ARG A 323 -15.50 -10.00 25.30
N GLU A 324 -15.20 -10.71 24.23
CA GLU A 324 -14.50 -12.00 24.31
C GLU A 324 -13.03 -11.80 24.76
N MET A 325 -12.39 -10.70 24.38
CA MET A 325 -11.04 -10.35 24.86
C MET A 325 -11.01 -9.90 26.33
N GLU A 326 -12.10 -9.35 26.84
CA GLU A 326 -12.27 -9.05 28.27
C GLU A 326 -12.37 -10.32 29.10
N SER A 327 -13.07 -11.33 28.61
CA SER A 327 -13.26 -12.61 29.30
C SER A 327 -12.09 -13.56 29.13
N ASN A 328 -11.28 -13.43 28.07
CA ASN A 328 -10.13 -14.27 27.80
C ASN A 328 -8.83 -13.45 27.64
N PRO A 329 -7.92 -13.50 28.62
CA PRO A 329 -6.67 -12.78 28.56
C PRO A 329 -5.68 -13.29 27.48
N PHE A 330 -5.90 -14.49 26.93
CA PHE A 330 -5.03 -15.12 25.94
C PHE A 330 -5.51 -14.89 24.51
N LEU A 331 -6.72 -14.34 24.31
CA LEU A 331 -7.24 -14.07 22.96
C LEU A 331 -6.50 -12.90 22.31
N VAL A 332 -6.00 -13.13 21.09
CA VAL A 332 -5.25 -12.17 20.29
C VAL A 332 -6.02 -11.83 19.02
N ALA A 333 -5.96 -10.58 18.58
CA ALA A 333 -6.54 -10.13 17.31
C ALA A 333 -5.47 -9.54 16.39
N ILE A 334 -5.61 -9.78 15.08
CA ILE A 334 -4.65 -9.37 14.06
C ILE A 334 -5.41 -8.76 12.89
N THR A 335 -4.88 -7.66 12.35
CA THR A 335 -5.36 -7.05 11.11
C THR A 335 -4.18 -6.64 10.22
N ALA A 336 -4.44 -6.37 8.95
CA ALA A 336 -3.45 -5.92 7.98
C ALA A 336 -3.80 -4.51 7.49
N ALA A 337 -3.26 -3.48 8.14
CA ALA A 337 -3.41 -2.05 7.85
C ALA A 337 -4.88 -1.52 7.85
N MET A 338 -5.81 -2.25 8.46
CA MET A 338 -7.24 -1.89 8.40
C MET A 338 -7.96 -2.03 9.74
N PRO A 339 -7.45 -1.48 10.86
CA PRO A 339 -8.07 -1.65 12.17
C PRO A 339 -9.49 -1.04 12.24
N ASP A 340 -9.72 0.14 11.66
CA ASP A 340 -11.05 0.75 11.58
C ASP A 340 -12.00 -0.08 10.70
N GLY A 341 -11.54 -0.39 9.50
CA GLY A 341 -12.33 -1.15 8.52
C GLY A 341 -12.75 -2.53 9.01
N THR A 342 -11.97 -3.16 9.85
CA THR A 342 -12.27 -4.48 10.45
C THR A 342 -12.96 -4.39 11.82
N GLY A 343 -13.03 -3.18 12.41
CA GLY A 343 -13.69 -2.94 13.71
C GLY A 343 -12.80 -3.27 14.91
N LEU A 344 -11.48 -3.32 14.74
CA LEU A 344 -10.54 -3.65 15.81
C LEU A 344 -10.11 -2.45 16.66
N VAL A 345 -10.41 -1.21 16.25
CA VAL A 345 -10.01 0.01 16.98
C VAL A 345 -10.38 -0.01 18.47
N PRO A 346 -11.62 -0.36 18.89
CA PRO A 346 -11.95 -0.40 20.31
C PRO A 346 -11.14 -1.45 21.09
N ALA A 347 -10.88 -2.62 20.49
CA ALA A 347 -10.06 -3.66 21.10
C ALA A 347 -8.58 -3.24 21.15
N GLN A 348 -8.07 -2.56 20.14
CA GLN A 348 -6.70 -2.04 20.09
C GLN A 348 -6.46 -0.98 21.19
N GLN A 349 -7.40 -0.08 21.37
CA GLN A 349 -7.35 0.93 22.43
C GLN A 349 -7.36 0.31 23.83
N ARG A 350 -8.17 -0.74 24.05
CA ARG A 350 -8.34 -1.39 25.36
C ARG A 350 -7.22 -2.39 25.65
N PHE A 351 -6.72 -3.09 24.63
CA PHE A 351 -5.74 -4.17 24.75
C PHE A 351 -4.60 -4.02 23.72
N PRO A 352 -3.81 -2.94 23.77
CA PRO A 352 -2.80 -2.65 22.73
C PRO A 352 -1.73 -3.75 22.56
N SER A 353 -1.43 -4.50 23.62
CA SER A 353 -0.47 -5.61 23.57
C SER A 353 -1.02 -6.92 23.00
N ARG A 354 -2.32 -6.98 22.70
CA ARG A 354 -3.00 -8.18 22.20
C ARG A 354 -3.72 -7.93 20.85
N VAL A 355 -3.63 -6.73 20.31
CA VAL A 355 -4.13 -6.40 18.97
C VAL A 355 -2.96 -5.95 18.12
N PHE A 356 -2.69 -6.72 17.07
CA PHE A 356 -1.56 -6.50 16.17
C PHE A 356 -2.05 -6.00 14.82
N ASP A 357 -1.58 -4.83 14.40
CA ASP A 357 -1.61 -4.40 13.01
C ASP A 357 -0.26 -4.75 12.37
N VAL A 358 -0.27 -5.59 11.36
CA VAL A 358 0.95 -6.06 10.69
C VAL A 358 1.31 -5.24 9.43
N GLY A 359 0.59 -4.14 9.18
CA GLY A 359 0.70 -3.40 7.93
C GLY A 359 0.07 -4.15 6.76
N ILE A 360 0.38 -3.76 5.52
CA ILE A 360 -0.18 -4.42 4.33
C ILE A 360 0.57 -5.74 4.07
N SER A 361 0.34 -6.74 4.94
CA SER A 361 1.06 -8.02 4.96
C SER A 361 0.14 -9.17 5.37
N GLU A 362 -0.89 -9.44 4.58
CA GLU A 362 -1.92 -10.43 4.88
C GLU A 362 -1.36 -11.84 5.03
N GLN A 363 -0.37 -12.22 4.21
CA GLN A 363 0.32 -13.51 4.32
C GLN A 363 1.04 -13.65 5.67
N HIS A 364 1.71 -12.60 6.12
CA HIS A 364 2.34 -12.56 7.44
C HIS A 364 1.30 -12.66 8.56
N ALA A 365 0.17 -11.95 8.45
CA ALA A 365 -0.91 -12.00 9.44
C ALA A 365 -1.41 -13.42 9.69
N VAL A 366 -1.57 -14.23 8.64
CA VAL A 366 -2.07 -15.61 8.74
C VAL A 366 -1.02 -16.53 9.36
N THR A 367 0.23 -16.49 8.88
CA THR A 367 1.31 -17.33 9.46
C THR A 367 1.63 -16.92 10.91
N PHE A 368 1.61 -15.62 11.23
CA PHE A 368 1.78 -15.13 12.59
C PHE A 368 0.66 -15.66 13.52
N ALA A 369 -0.59 -15.64 13.07
CA ALA A 369 -1.69 -16.24 13.79
C ALA A 369 -1.52 -17.76 14.00
N ALA A 370 -1.02 -18.47 12.98
CA ALA A 370 -0.71 -19.89 13.09
C ALA A 370 0.39 -20.15 14.15
N GLY A 371 1.43 -19.33 14.16
CA GLY A 371 2.49 -19.39 15.19
C GLY A 371 1.95 -19.19 16.59
N LEU A 372 1.08 -18.20 16.81
CA LEU A 372 0.41 -17.99 18.10
C LEU A 372 -0.47 -19.18 18.50
N ALA A 373 -1.26 -19.68 17.57
CA ALA A 373 -2.14 -20.82 17.79
C ALA A 373 -1.38 -22.12 18.11
N SER A 374 -0.19 -22.31 17.53
CA SER A 374 0.68 -23.46 17.84
C SER A 374 1.20 -23.45 19.27
N GLN A 375 1.26 -22.27 19.89
CA GLN A 375 1.63 -22.09 21.30
C GLN A 375 0.41 -22.01 22.24
N GLY A 376 -0.79 -22.36 21.75
CA GLY A 376 -2.03 -22.39 22.53
C GLY A 376 -2.70 -21.04 22.71
N LEU A 377 -2.26 -19.98 22.02
CA LEU A 377 -2.92 -18.69 22.04
C LEU A 377 -3.98 -18.60 20.94
N PRO A 378 -5.27 -18.48 21.28
CA PRO A 378 -6.30 -18.35 20.26
C PRO A 378 -6.16 -17.02 19.50
N ALA A 379 -6.12 -17.09 18.17
CA ALA A 379 -5.92 -15.93 17.32
C ALA A 379 -7.12 -15.66 16.40
N VAL A 380 -7.50 -14.39 16.31
CA VAL A 380 -8.51 -13.89 15.37
C VAL A 380 -7.82 -13.03 14.32
N VAL A 381 -7.94 -13.40 13.04
CA VAL A 381 -7.40 -12.63 11.90
C VAL A 381 -8.56 -11.94 11.21
N ALA A 382 -8.60 -10.61 11.26
CA ALA A 382 -9.65 -9.79 10.66
C ALA A 382 -9.14 -9.13 9.38
N ILE A 383 -9.57 -9.65 8.22
CA ILE A 383 -9.12 -9.23 6.88
C ILE A 383 -10.31 -9.14 5.92
N TYR A 384 -10.22 -8.24 4.92
CA TYR A 384 -11.20 -8.19 3.84
C TYR A 384 -11.06 -9.39 2.90
N SER A 385 -12.19 -9.93 2.44
CA SER A 385 -12.24 -11.12 1.59
C SER A 385 -11.35 -11.03 0.33
N THR A 386 -11.30 -9.86 -0.30
CA THR A 386 -10.47 -9.64 -1.49
C THR A 386 -8.97 -9.65 -1.19
N PHE A 387 -8.57 -9.19 -0.01
CA PHE A 387 -7.16 -9.13 0.40
C PHE A 387 -6.68 -10.44 1.01
N LEU A 388 -7.58 -11.25 1.60
CA LEU A 388 -7.25 -12.59 2.10
C LEU A 388 -6.71 -13.52 1.00
N GLN A 389 -7.03 -13.26 -0.27
CA GLN A 389 -6.47 -14.02 -1.40
C GLN A 389 -4.95 -14.05 -1.42
N ARG A 390 -4.30 -13.00 -0.89
CA ARG A 390 -2.85 -12.88 -0.80
C ARG A 390 -2.21 -13.89 0.17
N SER A 391 -2.99 -14.46 1.07
CA SER A 391 -2.58 -15.45 2.07
C SER A 391 -3.18 -16.83 1.85
N TYR A 392 -3.51 -17.17 0.61
CA TYR A 392 -4.11 -18.46 0.30
C TYR A 392 -3.22 -19.65 0.68
N ASP A 393 -1.94 -19.58 0.30
CA ASP A 393 -0.95 -20.63 0.61
C ASP A 393 -0.76 -20.77 2.13
N GLN A 394 -0.56 -19.66 2.84
CA GLN A 394 -0.40 -19.66 4.30
C GLN A 394 -1.62 -20.21 5.03
N LEU A 395 -2.80 -19.93 4.49
CA LEU A 395 -4.03 -20.48 5.05
C LEU A 395 -4.08 -22.00 4.89
N MET A 396 -3.72 -22.51 3.71
CA MET A 396 -3.75 -23.95 3.43
C MET A 396 -2.64 -24.69 4.17
N HIS A 397 -1.39 -24.22 4.02
CA HIS A 397 -0.21 -24.89 4.55
C HIS A 397 -0.03 -24.66 6.06
N ASP A 398 -0.05 -23.37 6.50
CA ASP A 398 0.33 -23.05 7.87
C ASP A 398 -0.81 -23.25 8.88
N VAL A 399 -2.07 -23.11 8.43
CA VAL A 399 -3.23 -23.23 9.33
C VAL A 399 -3.94 -24.56 9.14
N CYS A 400 -4.39 -24.90 7.90
CA CYS A 400 -5.27 -26.03 7.69
C CYS A 400 -4.55 -27.38 7.81
N LEU A 401 -3.40 -27.57 7.15
CA LEU A 401 -2.63 -28.81 7.23
C LEU A 401 -2.18 -29.10 8.67
N GLN A 402 -1.82 -28.06 9.42
CA GLN A 402 -1.41 -28.18 10.80
C GLN A 402 -2.59 -28.22 11.79
N LYS A 403 -3.84 -28.08 11.31
CA LYS A 403 -5.07 -28.09 12.10
C LYS A 403 -5.06 -27.10 13.26
N LEU A 404 -4.46 -25.91 13.04
CA LEU A 404 -4.32 -24.87 14.07
C LEU A 404 -5.64 -24.09 14.25
N PRO A 405 -6.04 -23.75 15.49
CA PRO A 405 -7.28 -23.07 15.79
C PRO A 405 -7.18 -21.55 15.55
N VAL A 406 -7.13 -21.14 14.29
CA VAL A 406 -7.16 -19.73 13.87
C VAL A 406 -8.57 -19.35 13.42
N PHE A 407 -9.12 -18.28 13.97
CA PHE A 407 -10.40 -17.76 13.54
C PHE A 407 -10.22 -16.65 12.49
N LEU A 408 -10.85 -16.83 11.32
CA LEU A 408 -10.83 -15.84 10.25
C LEU A 408 -12.11 -15.01 10.26
N ALA A 409 -12.01 -13.74 10.63
CA ALA A 409 -13.08 -12.76 10.54
C ALA A 409 -13.02 -12.07 9.17
N ILE A 410 -13.68 -12.67 8.19
CA ILE A 410 -13.62 -12.20 6.81
C ILE A 410 -14.73 -11.18 6.57
N ARG A 411 -14.35 -9.93 6.31
CA ARG A 411 -15.31 -8.90 5.92
C ARG A 411 -15.65 -9.03 4.45
N PRO A 412 -16.90 -9.39 4.07
CA PRO A 412 -17.29 -9.37 2.67
C PRO A 412 -17.31 -7.93 2.17
N ARG A 413 -16.65 -7.65 1.05
CA ARG A 413 -16.86 -6.42 0.32
C ARG A 413 -18.28 -6.47 -0.23
N ARG A 414 -19.18 -5.55 0.19
CA ARG A 414 -20.53 -5.50 -0.32
C ARG A 414 -20.49 -5.23 -1.83
N TYR A 415 -20.81 -6.22 -2.63
CA TYR A 415 -21.23 -6.01 -4.01
C TYR A 415 -22.60 -5.34 -4.00
N ARG A 416 -22.65 -4.02 -3.99
CA ARG A 416 -23.80 -3.31 -4.53
C ARG A 416 -23.60 -3.25 -6.03
N TRP A 417 -24.29 -4.10 -6.76
CA TRP A 417 -24.44 -3.97 -8.20
C TRP A 417 -24.87 -2.52 -8.48
N GLY A 418 -24.02 -1.73 -9.13
CA GLY A 418 -24.31 -0.36 -9.51
C GLY A 418 -23.35 0.72 -9.02
N ARG A 419 -22.44 0.48 -8.05
CA ARG A 419 -21.55 1.53 -7.50
C ARG A 419 -20.04 1.30 -7.68
N MET A 420 -19.64 0.30 -8.43
CA MET A 420 -18.26 0.10 -8.89
C MET A 420 -18.31 -0.48 -10.29
N ALA A 421 -17.80 0.28 -11.23
CA ALA A 421 -17.66 -0.14 -12.62
C ALA A 421 -16.57 -1.20 -12.76
N ARG A 422 -16.67 -2.34 -12.43
CA ARG A 422 -15.83 -3.53 -12.24
C ARG A 422 -15.39 -3.67 -10.79
N PRO A 423 -16.02 -4.58 -10.05
CA PRO A 423 -15.43 -5.10 -8.84
C PRO A 423 -14.10 -5.79 -9.22
N ILE A 424 -13.09 -5.63 -8.39
CA ILE A 424 -12.04 -6.64 -8.30
C ILE A 424 -12.81 -7.95 -8.09
N ARG A 425 -13.02 -8.71 -9.15
CA ARG A 425 -13.64 -10.03 -9.05
C ARG A 425 -12.65 -10.90 -8.29
N GLY A 426 -12.82 -10.97 -6.97
CA GLY A 426 -12.28 -12.07 -6.24
C GLY A 426 -12.85 -13.32 -6.87
N CYS A 427 -12.03 -14.06 -7.58
CA CYS A 427 -12.37 -15.40 -8.05
C CYS A 427 -12.95 -16.15 -6.85
N SER A 428 -14.20 -16.50 -6.93
CA SER A 428 -14.96 -17.41 -6.06
C SER A 428 -14.27 -17.86 -4.76
N THR A 429 -14.21 -16.95 -3.77
CA THR A 429 -13.81 -17.31 -2.41
C THR A 429 -14.79 -18.27 -1.71
N SER A 430 -15.87 -18.68 -2.40
CA SER A 430 -16.89 -19.55 -1.82
C SER A 430 -16.68 -21.04 -2.06
N ALA A 431 -15.83 -21.45 -3.01
CA ALA A 431 -15.65 -22.85 -3.37
C ALA A 431 -14.31 -23.48 -2.94
N SER A 432 -13.31 -22.67 -2.61
CA SER A 432 -11.94 -23.16 -2.41
C SER A 432 -11.55 -23.42 -0.95
N TYR A 433 -12.37 -23.03 0.01
CA TYR A 433 -12.08 -23.17 1.42
C TYR A 433 -13.06 -24.16 2.09
N ALA A 434 -12.98 -25.39 1.77
CA ALA A 434 -13.46 -26.46 2.62
C ALA A 434 -12.22 -27.18 3.14
N PRO A 435 -11.93 -27.25 4.40
CA PRO A 435 -12.67 -28.02 5.37
C PRO A 435 -12.59 -27.59 6.86
N SER A 436 -13.44 -28.14 7.58
CA SER A 436 -13.59 -28.56 8.99
C SER A 436 -13.18 -27.63 10.13
N GLN A 437 -12.39 -26.55 9.98
CA GLN A 437 -12.04 -25.64 11.07
C GLN A 437 -12.00 -24.15 10.69
N ILE A 438 -12.34 -23.77 9.45
CA ILE A 438 -12.43 -22.37 9.02
C ILE A 438 -13.86 -21.90 9.15
N TRP A 439 -14.12 -20.99 10.07
CA TRP A 439 -15.45 -20.42 10.29
C TRP A 439 -15.61 -19.08 9.59
N TRP A 440 -16.70 -18.99 8.75
CA TRP A 440 -17.01 -17.82 7.94
C TRP A 440 -18.08 -16.96 8.60
N TRP A 441 -17.82 -15.70 8.83
CA TRP A 441 -18.85 -14.73 9.22
C TRP A 441 -19.61 -14.23 7.98
N ARG A 442 -20.54 -15.02 7.44
CA ARG A 442 -21.20 -14.71 6.15
C ARG A 442 -22.74 -14.58 6.21
N ARG A 443 -23.47 -14.94 7.25
CA ARG A 443 -24.95 -14.96 7.25
C ARG A 443 -25.59 -14.20 8.41
N PRO A 444 -26.84 -13.61 8.18
CA PRO A 444 -27.65 -12.92 9.21
C PRO A 444 -28.08 -13.92 10.26
N GLY A 445 -27.80 -14.77 10.80
CA GLY A 445 -28.14 -15.71 11.88
C GLY A 445 -26.93 -16.13 12.72
N MET A 446 -25.72 -15.77 12.32
CA MET A 446 -24.49 -16.28 12.93
C MET A 446 -23.95 -15.42 14.10
N ARG A 447 -24.81 -14.66 14.78
CA ARG A 447 -24.41 -13.96 16.02
C ARG A 447 -23.86 -14.91 17.10
N THR A 448 -24.16 -16.21 16.99
CA THR A 448 -23.74 -17.26 17.91
C THR A 448 -22.49 -18.02 17.49
N SER A 449 -21.98 -17.88 16.25
CA SER A 449 -20.92 -18.76 15.74
C SER A 449 -19.53 -18.46 16.32
N PHE A 450 -19.19 -17.21 16.58
CA PHE A 450 -17.93 -16.88 17.26
C PHE A 450 -17.93 -17.37 18.71
N ARG A 451 -19.02 -17.14 19.43
CA ARG A 451 -19.21 -17.65 20.78
C ARG A 451 -19.19 -19.16 20.83
N ALA A 452 -19.88 -19.84 19.91
CA ALA A 452 -19.90 -21.29 19.81
C ALA A 452 -18.55 -21.91 19.42
N TRP A 453 -17.75 -21.22 18.62
CA TRP A 453 -16.37 -21.63 18.33
C TRP A 453 -15.51 -21.48 19.57
N TYR A 454 -15.59 -20.33 20.24
CA TYR A 454 -14.83 -20.04 21.44
C TYR A 454 -15.10 -21.03 22.59
N THR A 455 -16.34 -21.37 22.82
CA THR A 455 -16.73 -22.36 23.86
C THR A 455 -16.34 -23.79 23.52
N ARG A 456 -15.96 -24.09 22.26
CA ARG A 456 -15.47 -25.40 21.82
C ARG A 456 -13.93 -25.51 21.80
N LEU A 457 -13.20 -24.43 22.06
CA LEU A 457 -11.76 -24.53 22.25
C LEU A 457 -11.48 -25.36 23.52
N PRO A 458 -10.57 -26.36 23.47
CA PRO A 458 -10.14 -27.06 24.68
C PRO A 458 -9.65 -26.02 25.71
N SER A 459 -10.09 -26.13 26.94
CA SER A 459 -9.60 -25.29 28.03
C SER A 459 -8.09 -25.56 28.21
N THR A 460 -7.28 -24.72 27.60
CA THR A 460 -5.83 -24.74 27.80
C THR A 460 -5.48 -24.04 29.11
N SER A 461 -5.71 -24.73 30.24
CA SER A 461 -4.90 -24.47 31.42
C SER A 461 -3.50 -25.05 31.12
N PRO A 462 -2.40 -24.35 31.40
CA PRO A 462 -1.06 -24.90 31.23
C PRO A 462 -0.94 -26.14 32.16
N ARG A 463 -0.96 -27.32 31.55
CA ARG A 463 -0.58 -28.53 32.29
C ARG A 463 0.90 -28.39 32.62
N SER A 464 1.23 -28.25 33.88
CA SER A 464 2.56 -28.43 34.41
C SER A 464 3.12 -29.76 33.87
N ALA A 465 4.20 -29.67 33.11
CA ALA A 465 4.92 -30.83 32.62
C ALA A 465 5.53 -31.60 33.81
N GLY A 466 4.83 -32.65 34.21
CA GLY A 466 5.39 -33.68 35.06
C GLY A 466 6.26 -34.62 34.21
N PRO A 467 7.32 -35.26 34.78
CA PRO A 467 8.28 -36.01 34.00
C PRO A 467 7.69 -37.27 33.38
N SER A 468 7.89 -37.42 32.07
CA SER A 468 7.46 -38.56 31.28
C SER A 468 8.27 -39.82 31.66
N ARG A 469 7.57 -40.85 32.12
CA ARG A 469 8.11 -42.22 32.21
C ARG A 469 8.11 -42.82 30.80
N SER A 470 9.29 -43.33 30.41
CA SER A 470 9.50 -44.13 29.20
C SER A 470 8.68 -45.43 29.22
N ALA A 471 7.94 -45.71 28.17
CA ALA A 471 7.43 -47.04 27.89
C ALA A 471 7.74 -47.39 26.42
N THR A 472 8.76 -48.21 26.24
CA THR A 472 9.04 -48.97 25.02
C THR A 472 7.92 -49.90 24.69
N ARG A 473 7.38 -49.87 23.48
CA ARG A 473 6.82 -51.05 22.76
C ARG A 473 6.81 -50.80 21.26
N GLY A 474 7.47 -51.72 20.58
CA GLY A 474 7.60 -51.75 19.14
C GLY A 474 6.35 -52.23 18.42
N GLY A 475 6.32 -52.03 17.12
CA GLY A 475 5.38 -52.75 16.25
C GLY A 475 5.04 -52.00 14.95
N ARG A 476 5.77 -52.35 13.90
CA ARG A 476 5.37 -52.50 12.50
C ARG A 476 5.00 -51.28 11.66
N GLU A 477 5.90 -51.03 10.72
CA GLU A 477 5.70 -50.33 9.45
C GLU A 477 4.56 -50.98 8.65
N SER A 478 3.73 -50.16 8.04
CA SER A 478 3.02 -50.48 6.82
C SER A 478 3.03 -49.25 5.89
N ALA A 479 3.63 -49.45 4.73
CA ALA A 479 3.75 -48.51 3.64
C ALA A 479 2.38 -48.13 3.08
N CYS A 480 2.23 -46.87 2.68
CA CYS A 480 1.19 -46.39 1.79
C CYS A 480 1.63 -46.53 0.32
N PRO A 481 0.71 -46.80 -0.61
CA PRO A 481 0.91 -46.50 -2.02
C PRO A 481 0.67 -45.01 -2.32
#